data_fdd1fb0bba09aaa0a213bead9bd05a3e
#
_entry.id   fdd1fb0bba09aaa0a213bead9bd05a3e
#
_cell.length_a   1.000
_cell.length_b   1.000
_cell.length_c   1.000
_cell.angle_alpha   90.00
_cell.angle_beta   90.00
_cell.angle_gamma   90.00
#
_symmetry.space_group_name_H-M   'P 1'
#
loop_
_entity.id
_entity.type
_entity.pdbx_description
1 polymer ?
#
loop_
_entity_poly.entity_id
_entity_poly.type
_entity_poly.pdbx_seq_one_letter_code
_entity_poly.pdbx_strand_id
1 'polypeptide(L)'
;MGIIMYNRICSILIKTGYHFKNYSVVIQKGKYEGNCTIYCHDGLVNVLKTICELTLVKKITNLIGDRIILCPVQDGEEKQILDYKVKFFDIRSTKARQFGFVTTLNNGKRLTFCGDEPYQEHCFEYAYQTDYFLHEAFCLDGEKDEFKPYEKHHGTVKDSAELAQELQVKNLLLWHTEDKNIRKRKSLYKKEAKKYYKGNVYVPYDREIIELK
;
A
#
# COMPACT_ATOMS: atom_id res chain seq x y z
N MET A 1 -7.67 -8.31 -11.94
CA MET A 1 -6.62 -7.27 -11.93
C MET A 1 -6.29 -6.95 -10.49
N GLY A 2 -5.06 -7.03 -10.04
CA GLY A 2 -4.68 -6.83 -8.64
C GLY A 2 -3.67 -5.69 -8.50
N ILE A 3 -3.86 -4.86 -7.49
CA ILE A 3 -2.85 -3.91 -7.00
C ILE A 3 -2.00 -4.68 -5.99
N ILE A 4 -0.69 -4.72 -6.21
CA ILE A 4 0.24 -5.31 -5.26
C ILE A 4 0.96 -4.17 -4.56
N MET A 5 0.83 -4.15 -3.24
CA MET A 5 1.51 -3.18 -2.38
C MET A 5 2.63 -3.89 -1.64
N TYR A 6 3.82 -3.31 -1.69
CA TYR A 6 4.99 -3.81 -0.96
C TYR A 6 5.28 -2.96 0.27
N ASN A 7 5.44 -3.62 1.37
CA ASN A 7 5.47 -3.10 2.74
C ASN A 7 6.74 -2.34 3.14
N ARG A 8 7.75 -2.20 2.31
CA ARG A 8 9.01 -1.53 2.67
C ARG A 8 9.55 -0.56 1.63
N ILE A 9 8.87 -0.45 0.51
CA ILE A 9 9.23 0.49 -0.53
C ILE A 9 7.91 1.07 -1.00
N CYS A 10 7.66 2.34 -0.74
CA CYS A 10 6.44 3.05 -1.15
C CYS A 10 6.39 3.15 -2.68
N SER A 11 6.12 2.06 -3.30
CA SER A 11 5.93 1.93 -4.72
C SER A 11 4.71 1.08 -4.99
N ILE A 12 3.86 1.58 -5.86
CA ILE A 12 2.70 0.85 -6.34
C ILE A 12 3.15 0.02 -7.52
N LEU A 13 3.15 -1.29 -7.37
CA LEU A 13 3.31 -2.19 -8.50
C LEU A 13 1.91 -2.56 -8.99
N ILE A 14 1.44 -1.90 -10.04
CA ILE A 14 0.16 -2.23 -10.66
C ILE A 14 0.40 -3.20 -11.80
N LYS A 15 0.31 -4.46 -11.55
CA LYS A 15 -0.17 -5.56 -12.41
C LYS A 15 0.04 -6.95 -11.80
N THR A 16 -1.04 -7.72 -11.72
CA THR A 16 -1.11 -9.18 -11.56
C THR A 16 -0.12 -9.86 -10.60
N GLY A 17 -0.56 -10.23 -9.45
CA GLY A 17 -0.26 -11.37 -8.55
C GLY A 17 1.17 -11.89 -8.32
N TYR A 18 2.24 -11.25 -8.79
CA TYR A 18 3.61 -11.77 -8.66
C TYR A 18 4.58 -10.76 -8.04
N HIS A 19 5.49 -11.25 -7.18
CA HIS A 19 6.59 -10.45 -6.63
C HIS A 19 7.51 -9.90 -7.73
N PHE A 20 8.11 -8.72 -7.53
CA PHE A 20 9.02 -8.07 -8.50
C PHE A 20 10.06 -9.03 -9.10
N LYS A 21 10.67 -9.89 -8.27
CA LYS A 21 11.61 -10.93 -8.74
C LYS A 21 10.96 -11.90 -9.73
N ASN A 22 9.71 -12.31 -9.47
CA ASN A 22 9.00 -13.22 -10.35
C ASN A 22 8.59 -12.54 -11.65
N TYR A 23 8.25 -11.26 -11.62
CA TYR A 23 7.95 -10.46 -12.82
C TYR A 23 9.13 -10.34 -13.75
N SER A 24 10.28 -9.94 -13.22
CA SER A 24 11.49 -9.81 -14.02
C SER A 24 11.89 -11.15 -14.67
N VAL A 25 11.70 -12.27 -13.96
CA VAL A 25 11.95 -13.62 -14.52
C VAL A 25 10.93 -14.00 -15.59
N VAL A 26 9.66 -13.64 -15.42
CA VAL A 26 8.58 -13.93 -16.39
C VAL A 26 8.78 -13.11 -17.66
N ILE A 27 9.15 -11.82 -17.55
CA ILE A 27 9.51 -10.96 -18.68
C ILE A 27 10.74 -11.53 -19.41
N GLN A 28 11.79 -11.88 -18.66
CA GLN A 28 13.03 -12.42 -19.19
C GLN A 28 12.82 -13.72 -19.99
N LYS A 29 11.89 -14.58 -19.55
CA LYS A 29 11.59 -15.85 -20.22
C LYS A 29 10.63 -15.71 -21.41
N GLY A 30 10.28 -14.48 -21.80
CA GLY A 30 9.31 -14.22 -22.88
C GLY A 30 7.88 -14.68 -22.60
N LYS A 31 7.58 -14.96 -21.33
CA LYS A 31 6.22 -15.38 -20.91
C LYS A 31 5.26 -14.21 -20.67
N TYR A 32 5.76 -13.00 -20.77
CA TYR A 32 5.00 -11.77 -20.61
C TYR A 32 5.52 -10.71 -21.59
N GLU A 33 4.68 -10.27 -22.50
CA GLU A 33 5.03 -9.33 -23.57
C GLU A 33 4.88 -7.85 -23.14
N GLY A 34 4.15 -7.56 -22.07
CA GLY A 34 3.94 -6.20 -21.58
C GLY A 34 5.09 -5.66 -20.73
N ASN A 35 5.07 -4.36 -20.45
CA ASN A 35 6.01 -3.70 -19.55
C ASN A 35 5.53 -3.75 -18.10
N CYS A 36 6.47 -3.74 -17.14
CA CYS A 36 6.20 -3.57 -15.72
C CYS A 36 6.58 -2.13 -15.36
N THR A 37 5.59 -1.31 -14.97
CA THR A 37 5.85 0.05 -14.52
C THR A 37 5.75 0.13 -13.00
N ILE A 38 6.78 0.71 -12.38
CA ILE A 38 6.87 0.98 -10.94
C ILE A 38 6.76 2.49 -10.76
N TYR A 39 5.68 2.92 -10.14
CA TYR A 39 5.48 4.32 -9.78
C TYR A 39 6.03 4.58 -8.38
N CYS A 40 6.89 5.58 -8.25
CA CYS A 40 7.52 5.93 -6.97
C CYS A 40 7.93 7.41 -6.99
N HIS A 41 8.23 8.00 -5.82
CA HIS A 41 8.80 9.35 -5.80
C HIS A 41 10.20 9.38 -6.46
N ASP A 42 10.60 10.54 -6.95
CA ASP A 42 11.83 10.74 -7.72
C ASP A 42 13.10 10.24 -7.02
N GLY A 43 13.25 10.54 -5.73
CA GLY A 43 14.40 10.07 -4.95
C GLY A 43 14.52 8.56 -4.83
N LEU A 44 13.41 7.81 -4.95
CA LEU A 44 13.43 6.35 -4.87
C LEU A 44 13.87 5.68 -6.17
N VAL A 45 13.77 6.35 -7.31
CA VAL A 45 14.16 5.80 -8.63
C VAL A 45 15.61 5.31 -8.63
N ASN A 46 16.53 6.17 -8.20
CA ASN A 46 17.96 5.83 -8.14
C ASN A 46 18.26 4.73 -7.12
N VAL A 47 17.59 4.77 -5.96
CA VAL A 47 17.73 3.73 -4.92
C VAL A 47 17.29 2.38 -5.45
N LEU A 48 16.12 2.29 -6.09
CA LEU A 48 15.62 1.06 -6.70
C LEU A 48 16.56 0.54 -7.77
N LYS A 49 17.05 1.42 -8.65
CA LYS A 49 18.02 1.06 -9.69
C LYS A 49 19.29 0.46 -9.09
N THR A 50 19.86 1.13 -8.09
CA THR A 50 21.09 0.66 -7.41
C THR A 50 20.85 -0.68 -6.72
N ILE A 51 19.74 -0.87 -5.99
CA ILE A 51 19.42 -2.15 -5.36
C ILE A 51 19.29 -3.25 -6.41
N CYS A 52 18.62 -2.98 -7.53
CA CYS A 52 18.50 -3.94 -8.62
C CYS A 52 19.86 -4.31 -9.22
N GLU A 53 20.72 -3.33 -9.46
CA GLU A 53 22.07 -3.54 -10.03
C GLU A 53 22.96 -4.37 -9.11
N LEU A 54 22.84 -4.18 -7.77
CA LEU A 54 23.64 -4.91 -6.78
C LEU A 54 23.11 -6.32 -6.47
N THR A 55 21.81 -6.56 -6.64
CA THR A 55 21.16 -7.79 -6.14
C THR A 55 20.64 -8.71 -7.25
N LEU A 56 20.45 -8.20 -8.46
CA LEU A 56 19.91 -8.97 -9.58
C LEU A 56 20.97 -9.29 -10.62
N VAL A 57 20.76 -10.40 -11.32
CA VAL A 57 21.65 -10.78 -12.45
C VAL A 57 21.53 -9.78 -13.59
N LYS A 58 22.64 -9.54 -14.30
CA LYS A 58 22.74 -8.53 -15.36
C LYS A 58 21.67 -8.65 -16.45
N LYS A 59 21.24 -9.87 -16.75
CA LYS A 59 20.16 -10.14 -17.70
C LYS A 59 18.79 -9.54 -17.27
N ILE A 60 18.57 -9.36 -15.97
CA ILE A 60 17.36 -8.74 -15.42
C ILE A 60 17.55 -7.22 -15.33
N THR A 61 18.70 -6.76 -14.86
CA THR A 61 18.96 -5.32 -14.74
C THR A 61 18.97 -4.61 -16.10
N ASN A 62 19.36 -5.29 -17.17
CA ASN A 62 19.27 -4.77 -18.53
C ASN A 62 17.83 -4.52 -19.03
N LEU A 63 16.81 -5.05 -18.34
CA LEU A 63 15.40 -4.75 -18.64
C LEU A 63 14.94 -3.42 -18.04
N ILE A 64 15.72 -2.81 -17.13
CA ILE A 64 15.37 -1.53 -16.50
C ILE A 64 15.57 -0.41 -17.54
N GLY A 65 14.53 0.38 -17.74
CA GLY A 65 14.47 1.41 -18.76
C GLY A 65 13.82 0.97 -20.08
N ASP A 66 13.71 -0.34 -20.31
CA ASP A 66 13.05 -0.91 -21.49
C ASP A 66 11.74 -1.62 -21.12
N ARG A 67 11.82 -2.74 -20.40
CA ARG A 67 10.66 -3.58 -20.02
C ARG A 67 10.25 -3.37 -18.56
N ILE A 68 11.15 -2.88 -17.71
CA ILE A 68 10.92 -2.48 -16.33
C ILE A 68 11.10 -0.98 -16.27
N ILE A 69 10.00 -0.26 -16.17
CA ILE A 69 9.98 1.20 -16.18
C ILE A 69 9.87 1.71 -14.75
N LEU A 70 10.87 2.46 -14.30
CA LEU A 70 10.80 3.22 -13.04
C LEU A 70 10.22 4.60 -13.36
N CYS A 71 8.98 4.83 -12.99
CA CYS A 71 8.24 6.05 -13.31
C CYS A 71 8.16 6.96 -12.08
N PRO A 72 8.92 8.06 -12.05
CA PRO A 72 8.79 9.03 -10.96
C PRO A 72 7.42 9.68 -11.00
N VAL A 73 6.86 9.92 -9.81
CA VAL A 73 5.64 10.69 -9.61
C VAL A 73 5.86 11.77 -8.57
N GLN A 74 5.07 12.84 -8.65
CA GLN A 74 5.12 13.97 -7.75
C GLN A 74 3.85 14.08 -6.91
N ASP A 75 3.90 14.89 -5.85
CA ASP A 75 2.75 15.22 -5.04
C ASP A 75 1.64 15.86 -5.88
N GLY A 76 0.42 15.36 -5.74
CA GLY A 76 -0.74 15.79 -6.51
C GLY A 76 -0.79 15.27 -7.96
N GLU A 77 0.23 14.57 -8.45
CA GLU A 77 0.27 14.10 -9.83
C GLU A 77 -0.74 12.99 -10.09
N GLU A 78 -1.40 13.08 -11.24
CA GLU A 78 -2.35 12.07 -11.72
C GLU A 78 -1.75 11.28 -12.89
N LYS A 79 -1.92 9.97 -12.87
CA LYS A 79 -1.53 9.05 -13.95
C LYS A 79 -2.70 8.17 -14.35
N GLN A 80 -2.83 7.94 -15.66
CA GLN A 80 -3.69 6.86 -16.15
C GLN A 80 -2.92 5.54 -16.01
N ILE A 81 -3.41 4.65 -15.14
CA ILE A 81 -2.78 3.36 -14.86
C ILE A 81 -3.80 2.27 -15.18
N LEU A 82 -3.63 1.62 -16.32
CA LEU A 82 -4.63 0.74 -16.90
C LEU A 82 -5.97 1.51 -17.07
N ASP A 83 -7.04 1.00 -16.49
CA ASP A 83 -8.39 1.61 -16.56
C ASP A 83 -8.65 2.60 -15.40
N TYR A 84 -7.63 2.89 -14.56
CA TYR A 84 -7.79 3.72 -13.38
C TYR A 84 -7.02 5.03 -13.50
N LYS A 85 -7.67 6.12 -13.12
CA LYS A 85 -7.03 7.41 -12.88
C LYS A 85 -6.54 7.42 -11.42
N VAL A 86 -5.23 7.42 -11.22
CA VAL A 86 -4.60 7.36 -9.92
C VAL A 86 -3.95 8.70 -9.62
N LYS A 87 -4.33 9.33 -8.51
CA LYS A 87 -3.69 10.54 -7.99
C LYS A 87 -2.78 10.18 -6.84
N PHE A 88 -1.53 10.58 -6.92
CA PHE A 88 -0.52 10.37 -5.88
C PHE A 88 -0.46 11.59 -4.97
N PHE A 89 -0.18 11.37 -3.69
CA PHE A 89 0.02 12.46 -2.73
C PHE A 89 1.11 12.09 -1.71
N ASP A 90 1.90 13.08 -1.31
CA ASP A 90 2.94 12.92 -0.29
C ASP A 90 2.27 12.79 1.08
N ILE A 91 2.49 11.69 1.79
CA ILE A 91 1.96 11.50 3.15
C ILE A 91 2.77 12.26 4.21
N ARG A 92 3.84 12.96 3.81
CA ARG A 92 4.77 13.66 4.70
C ARG A 92 5.32 12.77 5.80
N SER A 93 5.76 11.57 5.39
CA SER A 93 6.34 10.59 6.29
C SER A 93 7.46 11.18 7.15
N THR A 94 7.48 10.79 8.42
CA THR A 94 8.50 11.23 9.39
C THR A 94 9.81 10.45 9.28
N LYS A 95 9.83 9.34 8.52
CA LYS A 95 11.02 8.49 8.31
C LYS A 95 11.71 8.81 7.00
N ALA A 96 11.05 8.53 5.90
CA ALA A 96 11.52 8.76 4.55
C ALA A 96 10.31 9.12 3.68
N ARG A 97 10.52 9.95 2.65
CA ARG A 97 9.46 10.38 1.75
C ARG A 97 8.66 9.20 1.22
N GLN A 98 7.36 9.26 1.39
CA GLN A 98 6.40 8.23 0.98
C GLN A 98 5.18 8.86 0.34
N PHE A 99 4.59 8.15 -0.62
CA PHE A 99 3.36 8.57 -1.25
C PHE A 99 2.21 7.62 -0.95
N GLY A 100 1.07 8.22 -0.66
CA GLY A 100 -0.23 7.58 -0.76
C GLY A 100 -0.80 7.72 -2.16
N PHE A 101 -1.98 7.14 -2.37
CA PHE A 101 -2.73 7.36 -3.60
C PHE A 101 -4.23 7.26 -3.38
N VAL A 102 -4.97 7.92 -4.25
CA VAL A 102 -6.41 7.79 -4.37
C VAL A 102 -6.80 7.45 -5.80
N THR A 103 -7.78 6.59 -5.97
CA THR A 103 -8.32 6.23 -7.29
C THR A 103 -9.82 5.98 -7.21
N THR A 104 -10.50 6.15 -8.33
CA THR A 104 -11.89 5.73 -8.50
C THR A 104 -11.93 4.39 -9.23
N LEU A 105 -12.60 3.43 -8.64
CA LEU A 105 -12.80 2.10 -9.21
C LEU A 105 -13.86 2.12 -10.32
N ASN A 106 -13.92 1.07 -11.15
CA ASN A 106 -14.86 0.97 -12.26
C ASN A 106 -16.33 1.01 -11.82
N ASN A 107 -16.62 0.68 -10.57
CA ASN A 107 -17.95 0.80 -9.97
C ASN A 107 -18.25 2.19 -9.36
N GLY A 108 -17.40 3.18 -9.62
CA GLY A 108 -17.52 4.55 -9.13
C GLY A 108 -17.08 4.76 -7.67
N LYS A 109 -16.65 3.71 -6.97
CA LYS A 109 -16.19 3.80 -5.58
C LYS A 109 -14.77 4.30 -5.48
N ARG A 110 -14.52 5.12 -4.44
CA ARG A 110 -13.21 5.69 -4.18
C ARG A 110 -12.40 4.81 -3.25
N LEU A 111 -11.15 4.54 -3.63
CA LEU A 111 -10.17 3.82 -2.83
C LEU A 111 -9.00 4.74 -2.50
N THR A 112 -8.66 4.83 -1.21
CA THR A 112 -7.54 5.63 -0.72
C THR A 112 -6.57 4.76 0.08
N PHE A 113 -5.29 4.95 -0.17
CA PHE A 113 -4.18 4.33 0.52
C PHE A 113 -3.25 5.41 1.08
N CYS A 114 -3.01 5.40 2.39
CA CYS A 114 -2.22 6.43 3.08
C CYS A 114 -0.84 5.95 3.55
N GLY A 115 -0.22 4.99 2.86
CA GLY A 115 1.13 4.54 3.23
C GLY A 115 1.17 3.59 4.44
N ASP A 116 2.35 3.44 5.03
CA ASP A 116 2.63 2.55 6.17
C ASP A 116 3.01 3.32 7.46
N GLU A 117 2.52 4.54 7.57
CA GLU A 117 2.64 5.39 8.76
C GLU A 117 1.26 5.88 9.22
N PRO A 118 1.16 6.39 10.47
CA PRO A 118 -0.05 7.00 10.95
C PRO A 118 -0.52 8.13 10.04
N TYR A 119 -1.82 8.22 9.89
CA TYR A 119 -2.47 9.27 9.12
C TYR A 119 -2.02 10.67 9.53
N GLN A 120 -1.87 11.53 8.53
CA GLN A 120 -1.58 12.94 8.70
C GLN A 120 -2.75 13.80 8.19
N GLU A 121 -3.09 14.86 8.91
CA GLU A 121 -4.30 15.65 8.68
C GLU A 121 -4.36 16.30 7.27
N HIS A 122 -3.22 16.62 6.66
CA HIS A 122 -3.17 17.12 5.28
C HIS A 122 -3.64 16.10 4.23
N CYS A 123 -3.79 14.81 4.59
CA CYS A 123 -4.37 13.77 3.74
C CYS A 123 -5.90 13.74 3.80
N PHE A 124 -6.55 14.65 4.54
CA PHE A 124 -7.98 14.66 4.77
C PHE A 124 -8.80 14.62 3.46
N GLU A 125 -8.49 15.48 2.51
CA GLU A 125 -9.19 15.54 1.23
C GLU A 125 -9.18 14.22 0.44
N TYR A 126 -8.16 13.39 0.63
CA TYR A 126 -8.03 12.09 -0.03
C TYR A 126 -8.72 10.96 0.73
N ALA A 127 -8.83 11.07 2.05
CA ALA A 127 -9.32 10.00 2.92
C ALA A 127 -10.78 10.19 3.36
N TYR A 128 -11.25 11.43 3.51
CA TYR A 128 -12.59 11.72 3.99
C TYR A 128 -13.68 11.11 3.09
N GLN A 129 -14.59 10.37 3.69
CA GLN A 129 -15.72 9.69 3.03
C GLN A 129 -15.31 8.76 1.87
N THR A 130 -14.09 8.25 1.87
CA THR A 130 -13.68 7.24 0.88
C THR A 130 -14.45 5.93 1.09
N ASP A 131 -14.72 5.21 -0.01
CA ASP A 131 -15.43 3.92 0.08
C ASP A 131 -14.53 2.81 0.64
N TYR A 132 -13.24 2.82 0.27
CA TYR A 132 -12.24 1.86 0.75
C TYR A 132 -11.02 2.62 1.25
N PHE A 133 -10.70 2.45 2.52
CA PHE A 133 -9.56 3.07 3.17
C PHE A 133 -8.56 1.99 3.59
N LEU A 134 -7.38 2.01 2.99
CA LEU A 134 -6.29 1.14 3.33
C LEU A 134 -5.39 1.90 4.32
N HIS A 135 -5.34 1.43 5.56
CA HIS A 135 -4.56 2.05 6.62
C HIS A 135 -3.77 1.02 7.42
N GLU A 136 -2.60 1.42 7.86
CA GLU A 136 -1.75 0.58 8.67
C GLU A 136 -2.36 0.32 10.07
N ALA A 137 -2.05 -0.84 10.66
CA ALA A 137 -2.44 -1.19 12.02
C ALA A 137 -1.43 -2.17 12.59
N PHE A 138 -0.34 -1.67 13.15
CA PHE A 138 0.81 -2.47 13.48
C PHE A 138 0.49 -3.59 14.50
N CYS A 139 -0.19 -3.27 15.60
CA CYS A 139 -0.57 -4.23 16.62
C CYS A 139 -1.94 -3.93 17.25
N LEU A 140 -2.44 -4.83 18.09
CA LEU A 140 -3.58 -4.57 18.95
C LEU A 140 -3.24 -3.50 20.01
N ASP A 141 -4.19 -2.67 20.41
CA ASP A 141 -3.98 -1.62 21.42
C ASP A 141 -3.50 -2.20 22.77
N GLY A 142 -4.01 -3.38 23.13
CA GLY A 142 -3.56 -4.09 24.34
C GLY A 142 -2.13 -4.64 24.28
N GLU A 143 -1.48 -4.61 23.12
CA GLU A 143 -0.11 -5.07 22.90
C GLU A 143 0.87 -3.91 22.66
N LYS A 144 0.42 -2.66 22.77
CA LYS A 144 1.24 -1.47 22.45
C LYS A 144 2.49 -1.33 23.31
N ASP A 145 2.45 -1.77 24.58
CA ASP A 145 3.61 -1.71 25.47
C ASP A 145 4.69 -2.72 25.08
N GLU A 146 4.31 -3.85 24.48
CA GLU A 146 5.23 -4.87 23.96
C GLU A 146 5.84 -4.43 22.63
N PHE A 147 5.01 -3.98 21.69
CA PHE A 147 5.45 -3.68 20.33
C PHE A 147 5.92 -2.25 20.12
N LYS A 148 5.56 -1.33 21.02
CA LYS A 148 5.92 0.09 20.98
C LYS A 148 5.68 0.72 19.59
N PRO A 149 4.43 0.65 19.06
CA PRO A 149 4.13 1.10 17.70
C PRO A 149 4.48 2.59 17.52
N TYR A 150 4.17 3.42 18.48
CA TYR A 150 4.39 4.87 18.39
C TYR A 150 5.88 5.25 18.29
N GLU A 151 6.76 4.53 19.00
CA GLU A 151 8.23 4.73 18.88
C GLU A 151 8.75 4.33 17.48
N LYS A 152 8.01 3.48 16.78
CA LYS A 152 8.32 3.00 15.43
C LYS A 152 7.57 3.77 14.34
N HIS A 153 6.86 4.83 14.71
CA HIS A 153 5.99 5.62 13.83
C HIS A 153 4.88 4.76 13.18
N HIS A 154 4.18 3.99 14.00
CA HIS A 154 3.01 3.19 13.62
C HIS A 154 1.89 3.39 14.62
N GLY A 155 0.66 3.04 14.21
CA GLY A 155 -0.52 3.04 15.05
C GLY A 155 -0.99 1.64 15.46
N THR A 156 -1.98 1.59 16.33
CA THR A 156 -2.67 0.37 16.71
C THR A 156 -3.92 0.14 15.86
N VAL A 157 -4.54 -1.03 16.00
CA VAL A 157 -5.85 -1.31 15.40
C VAL A 157 -6.91 -0.32 15.89
N LYS A 158 -6.83 0.08 17.18
CA LYS A 158 -7.74 1.06 17.76
C LYS A 158 -7.60 2.41 17.06
N ASP A 159 -6.36 2.93 16.92
CA ASP A 159 -6.09 4.22 16.27
C ASP A 159 -6.66 4.25 14.85
N SER A 160 -6.41 3.19 14.08
CA SER A 160 -6.91 3.08 12.70
C SER A 160 -8.43 2.99 12.62
N ALA A 161 -9.07 2.34 13.60
CA ALA A 161 -10.51 2.20 13.67
C ALA A 161 -11.20 3.50 14.07
N GLU A 162 -10.67 4.23 15.07
CA GLU A 162 -11.14 5.54 15.48
C GLU A 162 -11.02 6.56 14.35
N LEU A 163 -9.87 6.58 13.66
CA LEU A 163 -9.65 7.40 12.48
C LEU A 163 -10.65 7.09 11.35
N ALA A 164 -10.87 5.82 11.06
CA ALA A 164 -11.84 5.41 10.04
C ALA A 164 -13.27 5.86 10.36
N GLN A 165 -13.63 5.88 11.66
CA GLN A 165 -14.91 6.38 12.12
C GLN A 165 -15.00 7.90 11.96
N GLU A 166 -13.96 8.64 12.31
CA GLU A 166 -13.87 10.09 12.18
C GLU A 166 -13.93 10.53 10.70
N LEU A 167 -13.15 9.89 9.85
CA LEU A 167 -13.14 10.13 8.40
C LEU A 167 -14.40 9.64 7.67
N GLN A 168 -15.35 9.02 8.37
CA GLN A 168 -16.61 8.51 7.80
C GLN A 168 -16.39 7.56 6.62
N VAL A 169 -15.33 6.77 6.64
CA VAL A 169 -15.08 5.79 5.58
C VAL A 169 -16.09 4.64 5.64
N LYS A 170 -16.34 3.95 4.53
CA LYS A 170 -17.31 2.84 4.50
C LYS A 170 -16.66 1.48 4.80
N ASN A 171 -15.46 1.26 4.29
CA ASN A 171 -14.74 0.01 4.42
C ASN A 171 -13.29 0.30 4.82
N LEU A 172 -12.86 -0.21 5.99
CA LEU A 172 -11.50 -0.15 6.49
C LEU A 172 -10.76 -1.44 6.17
N LEU A 173 -9.64 -1.35 5.47
CA LEU A 173 -8.72 -2.45 5.22
C LEU A 173 -7.45 -2.23 6.03
N LEU A 174 -7.25 -3.07 7.04
CA LEU A 174 -6.07 -3.03 7.90
C LEU A 174 -4.94 -3.85 7.30
N TRP A 175 -3.77 -3.27 7.24
CA TRP A 175 -2.57 -3.90 6.72
C TRP A 175 -1.33 -3.51 7.53
N HIS A 176 -0.13 -3.90 7.15
CA HIS A 176 1.12 -3.60 7.85
C HIS A 176 1.09 -4.01 9.33
N THR A 177 0.79 -5.25 9.57
CA THR A 177 0.60 -5.82 10.91
C THR A 177 1.84 -6.58 11.36
N GLU A 178 2.05 -6.68 12.68
CA GLU A 178 3.03 -7.57 13.27
C GLU A 178 2.66 -9.07 13.10
N ASP A 179 3.61 -9.98 13.32
CA ASP A 179 3.46 -11.40 13.01
C ASP A 179 3.10 -12.30 14.20
N LYS A 180 3.12 -11.79 15.44
CA LYS A 180 2.81 -12.57 16.65
C LYS A 180 1.45 -13.28 16.57
N ASN A 181 0.46 -12.56 16.04
CA ASN A 181 -0.91 -13.02 15.94
C ASN A 181 -1.27 -13.61 14.55
N ILE A 182 -0.31 -13.94 13.70
CA ILE A 182 -0.53 -14.23 12.28
C ILE A 182 -1.69 -15.20 12.02
N ARG A 183 -1.83 -16.26 12.82
CA ARG A 183 -2.90 -17.27 12.66
C ARG A 183 -4.29 -16.79 13.11
N LYS A 184 -4.35 -15.85 14.06
CA LYS A 184 -5.58 -15.31 14.66
C LYS A 184 -5.82 -13.84 14.31
N ARG A 185 -4.87 -13.22 13.62
CA ARG A 185 -4.85 -11.80 13.28
C ARG A 185 -6.18 -11.29 12.77
N LYS A 186 -6.72 -11.94 11.74
CA LYS A 186 -7.99 -11.56 11.12
C LYS A 186 -9.14 -11.43 12.13
N SER A 187 -9.29 -12.40 13.02
CA SER A 187 -10.37 -12.39 14.03
C SER A 187 -10.11 -11.39 15.14
N LEU A 188 -8.88 -11.29 15.64
CA LEU A 188 -8.51 -10.40 16.75
C LEU A 188 -8.59 -8.94 16.31
N TYR A 189 -7.98 -8.56 15.20
CA TYR A 189 -7.98 -7.20 14.67
C TYR A 189 -9.38 -6.75 14.29
N LYS A 190 -10.17 -7.62 13.62
CA LYS A 190 -11.56 -7.30 13.31
C LYS A 190 -12.40 -7.11 14.57
N LYS A 191 -12.22 -7.96 15.58
CA LYS A 191 -12.93 -7.85 16.87
C LYS A 191 -12.60 -6.54 17.58
N GLU A 192 -11.34 -6.13 17.58
CA GLU A 192 -10.92 -4.86 18.20
C GLU A 192 -11.44 -3.66 17.40
N ALA A 193 -11.19 -3.61 16.10
CA ALA A 193 -11.64 -2.50 15.26
C ALA A 193 -13.15 -2.25 15.36
N LYS A 194 -13.96 -3.31 15.45
CA LYS A 194 -15.42 -3.21 15.59
C LYS A 194 -15.90 -2.59 16.90
N LYS A 195 -15.05 -2.40 17.90
CA LYS A 195 -15.39 -1.64 19.11
C LYS A 195 -15.46 -0.14 18.86
N TYR A 196 -14.69 0.34 17.88
CA TYR A 196 -14.47 1.77 17.63
C TYR A 196 -15.00 2.24 16.27
N TYR A 197 -15.24 1.31 15.34
CA TYR A 197 -15.66 1.61 13.98
C TYR A 197 -16.89 0.79 13.56
N LYS A 198 -17.92 1.49 13.07
CA LYS A 198 -19.22 0.89 12.70
C LYS A 198 -19.24 0.32 11.28
N GLY A 199 -18.37 0.79 10.39
CA GLY A 199 -18.29 0.35 8.99
C GLY A 199 -17.70 -1.07 8.84
N ASN A 200 -17.45 -1.50 7.62
CA ASN A 200 -16.90 -2.82 7.35
C ASN A 200 -15.39 -2.85 7.63
N VAL A 201 -14.91 -3.96 8.22
CA VAL A 201 -13.49 -4.17 8.52
C VAL A 201 -12.98 -5.40 7.79
N TYR A 202 -11.90 -5.23 7.04
CA TYR A 202 -11.15 -6.27 6.33
C TYR A 202 -9.74 -6.35 6.89
N VAL A 203 -9.27 -7.56 7.16
CA VAL A 203 -7.92 -7.84 7.63
C VAL A 203 -7.37 -8.98 6.77
N PRO A 204 -6.79 -8.71 5.61
CA PRO A 204 -6.34 -9.74 4.70
C PRO A 204 -5.15 -10.52 5.24
N TYR A 205 -5.08 -11.81 4.89
CA TYR A 205 -3.84 -12.56 4.95
C TYR A 205 -2.94 -12.20 3.75
N ASP A 206 -1.67 -12.52 3.85
CA ASP A 206 -0.76 -12.35 2.73
C ASP A 206 -1.26 -13.12 1.51
N ARG A 207 -1.31 -12.44 0.36
CA ARG A 207 -1.83 -12.96 -0.92
C ARG A 207 -3.34 -13.23 -0.95
N GLU A 208 -4.08 -12.83 0.06
CA GLU A 208 -5.55 -12.90 -0.01
C GLU A 208 -6.07 -11.89 -1.02
N ILE A 209 -7.00 -12.34 -1.84
CA ILE A 209 -7.69 -11.48 -2.81
C ILE A 209 -8.99 -10.99 -2.17
N ILE A 210 -9.16 -9.68 -2.10
CA ILE A 210 -10.41 -9.04 -1.67
C ILE A 210 -11.08 -8.45 -2.90
N GLU A 211 -12.31 -8.87 -3.16
CA GLU A 211 -13.14 -8.27 -4.20
C GLU A 211 -13.81 -7.01 -3.65
N LEU A 212 -13.51 -5.88 -4.27
CA LEU A 212 -14.08 -4.58 -3.91
C LEU A 212 -15.40 -4.38 -4.69
N LYS A 213 -16.53 -4.51 -3.99
CA LYS A 213 -17.89 -4.44 -4.55
C LYS A 213 -18.50 -3.06 -4.41
#